data_ee3669d5f399a158c49bfc0f49a382ee
#
_entry.id   ee3669d5f399a158c49bfc0f49a382ee
#
_cell.length_a   1.000
_cell.length_b   1.000
_cell.length_c   1.000
_cell.angle_alpha   90.00
_cell.angle_beta   90.00
_cell.angle_gamma   90.00
#
_symmetry.space_group_name_H-M   'P 1'
#
loop_
_entity.id
_entity.type
_entity.pdbx_description
1 polymer ?
#
loop_
_entity_poly.entity_id
_entity_poly.type
_entity_poly.pdbx_seq_one_letter_code
_entity_poly.pdbx_strand_id
1 'polypeptide(L)'
;FLYTILLMLFTVVSCKSIDVKDKPDLLPYMLKPVTFLPTKSPRNLESVWPDLIHKIEQSLRNMSNLGKITDIKEINNKLDANPKLRSAYKTYISTLTLTGISDKEIALRLGEEFKSPYFLLLEFVSFPCTKECPSNEQWVIRLKMIEVNTGEIIYRVRIAHQLDEDEQNSKLYQDLAENMISEVIAEFQAGFIVPWHRWRYEH
;
A
#
# COMPACT_ATOMS: atom_id res chain seq x y z
N PHE A 1 1.04 48.60 14.04
CA PHE A 1 0.07 47.56 14.50
C PHE A 1 -0.42 46.62 13.38
N LEU A 2 -0.12 46.88 12.10
CA LEU A 2 -0.56 46.04 10.96
C LEU A 2 0.56 45.10 10.47
N TYR A 3 1.77 45.20 10.99
CA TYR A 3 2.91 44.35 10.59
C TYR A 3 3.11 43.10 11.43
N THR A 4 2.37 42.92 12.53
CA THR A 4 2.51 41.80 13.45
C THR A 4 1.56 40.64 13.17
N ILE A 5 0.59 40.79 12.25
CA ILE A 5 -0.38 39.74 11.92
C ILE A 5 0.06 38.87 10.71
N LEU A 6 1.06 39.32 9.95
CA LEU A 6 1.54 38.61 8.74
C LEU A 6 2.59 37.53 9.00
N LEU A 7 2.95 37.28 10.24
CA LEU A 7 4.08 36.39 10.59
C LEU A 7 3.66 35.07 11.26
N MET A 8 2.37 34.75 11.29
CA MET A 8 1.86 33.52 11.92
C MET A 8 1.18 32.56 10.93
N LEU A 9 1.56 32.57 9.68
CA LEU A 9 1.14 31.57 8.70
C LEU A 9 2.34 30.78 8.17
N PHE A 10 3.30 30.47 9.03
CA PHE A 10 4.18 29.33 8.79
C PHE A 10 3.40 28.07 9.21
N THR A 11 2.51 27.63 8.35
CA THR A 11 2.01 26.26 8.37
C THR A 11 3.23 25.35 8.35
N VAL A 12 3.32 24.52 9.39
CA VAL A 12 4.25 23.41 9.45
C VAL A 12 3.98 22.55 8.20
N VAL A 13 4.79 22.75 7.17
CA VAL A 13 4.76 21.89 5.97
C VAL A 13 5.46 20.59 6.40
N SER A 14 4.70 19.67 6.95
CA SER A 14 5.16 18.30 7.09
C SER A 14 5.69 17.86 5.72
N CYS A 15 6.96 17.47 5.65
CA CYS A 15 7.58 16.99 4.42
C CYS A 15 6.98 15.64 4.02
N LYS A 16 5.81 15.69 3.40
CA LYS A 16 5.13 14.55 2.83
C LYS A 16 5.51 14.42 1.36
N SER A 17 6.01 13.27 0.96
CA SER A 17 6.23 12.97 -0.45
C SER A 17 5.29 11.87 -0.91
N ILE A 18 4.51 12.16 -1.94
CA ILE A 18 3.71 11.17 -2.66
C ILE A 18 4.41 10.94 -3.99
N ASP A 19 4.88 9.72 -4.20
CA ASP A 19 5.49 9.30 -5.46
C ASP A 19 4.58 8.26 -6.12
N VAL A 20 3.85 8.68 -7.14
CA VAL A 20 3.09 7.79 -8.02
C VAL A 20 3.87 7.69 -9.32
N LYS A 21 4.68 6.65 -9.41
CA LYS A 21 5.46 6.39 -10.61
C LYS A 21 4.53 5.86 -11.69
N ASP A 22 4.52 6.56 -12.82
CA ASP A 22 3.72 6.24 -14.00
C ASP A 22 2.25 5.97 -13.61
N LYS A 23 1.37 6.97 -13.70
CA LYS A 23 -0.08 6.77 -13.44
C LYS A 23 -0.61 5.82 -14.53
N PRO A 24 -0.48 4.49 -14.36
CA PRO A 24 -1.00 3.58 -15.35
C PRO A 24 -2.51 3.69 -15.34
N ASP A 25 -3.08 3.54 -16.50
CA ASP A 25 -4.51 3.37 -16.64
C ASP A 25 -4.91 2.02 -16.03
N LEU A 26 -5.57 2.04 -14.88
CA LEU A 26 -6.07 0.83 -14.23
C LEU A 26 -7.43 0.37 -14.77
N LEU A 27 -8.03 1.10 -15.72
CA LEU A 27 -9.33 0.73 -16.31
C LEU A 27 -9.38 -0.69 -16.88
N PRO A 28 -8.33 -1.20 -17.57
CA PRO A 28 -8.33 -2.58 -18.08
C PRO A 28 -8.46 -3.64 -17.00
N TYR A 29 -8.14 -3.28 -15.75
CA TYR A 29 -8.14 -4.18 -14.60
C TYR A 29 -9.38 -4.05 -13.72
N MET A 30 -10.32 -3.18 -14.09
CA MET A 30 -11.58 -2.99 -13.38
C MET A 30 -12.34 -4.31 -13.26
N LEU A 31 -13.00 -4.47 -12.10
CA LEU A 31 -13.86 -5.62 -11.77
C LEU A 31 -13.16 -6.98 -11.82
N LYS A 32 -11.83 -7.01 -11.94
CA LYS A 32 -11.07 -8.25 -11.88
C LYS A 32 -10.88 -8.70 -10.43
N PRO A 33 -10.89 -10.02 -10.17
CA PRO A 33 -10.59 -10.55 -8.84
C PRO A 33 -9.16 -10.18 -8.42
N VAL A 34 -8.99 -9.82 -7.15
CA VAL A 34 -7.71 -9.42 -6.58
C VAL A 34 -7.47 -10.16 -5.26
N THR A 35 -6.27 -10.65 -5.03
CA THR A 35 -5.86 -11.18 -3.74
C THR A 35 -5.01 -10.13 -3.01
N PHE A 36 -5.50 -9.70 -1.85
CA PHE A 36 -4.76 -8.78 -1.00
C PHE A 36 -3.72 -9.54 -0.16
N LEU A 37 -2.46 -9.15 -0.27
CA LEU A 37 -1.31 -9.77 0.38
C LEU A 37 -0.73 -8.79 1.41
N PRO A 38 -1.12 -8.85 2.69
CA PRO A 38 -0.54 -8.00 3.72
C PRO A 38 0.89 -8.47 4.04
N THR A 39 1.78 -7.52 4.29
CA THR A 39 3.12 -7.80 4.80
C THR A 39 3.14 -7.83 6.34
N LYS A 40 4.33 -8.05 6.89
CA LYS A 40 4.52 -7.99 8.33
C LYS A 40 4.30 -6.57 8.86
N SER A 41 3.86 -6.48 10.09
CA SER A 41 3.75 -5.25 10.83
C SER A 41 5.09 -4.54 11.02
N PRO A 42 5.14 -3.21 10.94
CA PRO A 42 6.21 -2.43 11.54
C PRO A 42 6.26 -2.66 13.06
N ARG A 43 7.46 -2.53 13.67
CA ARG A 43 7.66 -2.78 15.11
C ARG A 43 6.72 -1.98 16.01
N ASN A 44 6.44 -0.73 15.65
CA ASN A 44 5.63 0.18 16.46
C ASN A 44 4.12 0.00 16.28
N LEU A 45 3.68 -0.87 15.36
CA LEU A 45 2.26 -1.09 15.03
C LEU A 45 1.81 -2.53 15.28
N GLU A 46 2.65 -3.38 15.89
CA GLU A 46 2.36 -4.81 16.03
C GLU A 46 1.01 -5.09 16.71
N SER A 47 0.68 -4.33 17.74
CA SER A 47 -0.57 -4.50 18.52
C SER A 47 -1.83 -4.10 17.74
N VAL A 48 -1.74 -3.10 16.87
CA VAL A 48 -2.88 -2.55 16.11
C VAL A 48 -2.92 -3.04 14.66
N TRP A 49 -1.87 -3.74 14.21
CA TRP A 49 -1.74 -4.17 12.83
C TRP A 49 -2.88 -5.07 12.34
N PRO A 50 -3.40 -6.03 13.11
CA PRO A 50 -4.53 -6.83 12.68
C PRO A 50 -5.77 -5.99 12.36
N ASP A 51 -6.04 -4.97 13.17
CA ASP A 51 -7.19 -4.07 12.98
C ASP A 51 -6.98 -3.17 11.76
N LEU A 52 -5.75 -2.65 11.57
CA LEU A 52 -5.40 -1.87 10.38
C LEU A 52 -5.56 -2.69 9.11
N ILE A 53 -5.07 -3.92 9.08
CA ILE A 53 -5.23 -4.82 7.94
C ILE A 53 -6.71 -5.11 7.65
N HIS A 54 -7.51 -5.31 8.67
CA HIS A 54 -8.96 -5.50 8.51
C HIS A 54 -9.64 -4.27 7.92
N LYS A 55 -9.30 -3.07 8.39
CA LYS A 55 -9.79 -1.79 7.83
C LYS A 55 -9.40 -1.64 6.35
N ILE A 56 -8.15 -1.98 5.98
CA ILE A 56 -7.69 -1.96 4.60
C ILE A 56 -8.51 -2.93 3.74
N GLU A 57 -8.67 -4.15 4.20
CA GLU A 57 -9.46 -5.16 3.49
C GLU A 57 -10.90 -4.68 3.25
N GLN A 58 -11.54 -4.10 4.27
CA GLN A 58 -12.87 -3.51 4.15
C GLN A 58 -12.90 -2.36 3.15
N SER A 59 -11.92 -1.46 3.20
CA SER A 59 -11.83 -0.35 2.26
C SER A 59 -11.69 -0.83 0.82
N LEU A 60 -10.84 -1.81 0.58
CA LEU A 60 -10.67 -2.42 -0.75
C LEU A 60 -11.95 -3.11 -1.23
N ARG A 61 -12.67 -3.82 -0.36
CA ARG A 61 -13.95 -4.47 -0.68
C ARG A 61 -15.05 -3.48 -1.05
N ASN A 62 -15.02 -2.29 -0.46
CA ASN A 62 -15.99 -1.23 -0.72
C ASN A 62 -15.68 -0.44 -2.00
N MET A 63 -14.53 -0.68 -2.64
CA MET A 63 -14.19 -0.04 -3.91
C MET A 63 -15.01 -0.67 -5.04
N SER A 64 -15.90 0.13 -5.66
CA SER A 64 -16.73 -0.32 -6.79
C SER A 64 -15.93 -0.70 -8.04
N ASN A 65 -14.67 -0.28 -8.10
CA ASN A 65 -13.78 -0.48 -9.25
C ASN A 65 -12.99 -1.80 -9.18
N LEU A 66 -12.94 -2.44 -8.02
CA LEU A 66 -12.34 -3.74 -7.86
C LEU A 66 -13.37 -4.85 -7.96
N GLY A 67 -12.94 -6.01 -8.44
CA GLY A 67 -13.73 -7.23 -8.38
C GLY A 67 -13.69 -7.86 -6.98
N LYS A 68 -13.93 -9.15 -6.93
CA LYS A 68 -13.89 -9.90 -5.67
C LYS A 68 -12.50 -9.81 -5.03
N ILE A 69 -12.44 -9.35 -3.79
CA ILE A 69 -11.24 -9.44 -2.94
C ILE A 69 -11.25 -10.78 -2.22
N THR A 70 -10.17 -11.55 -2.35
CA THR A 70 -10.01 -12.82 -1.60
C THR A 70 -9.82 -12.51 -0.12
N ASP A 71 -10.58 -13.19 0.73
CA ASP A 71 -10.56 -13.02 2.17
C ASP A 71 -9.20 -13.45 2.76
N ILE A 72 -8.60 -12.62 3.59
CA ILE A 72 -7.33 -12.92 4.27
C ILE A 72 -7.45 -14.19 5.10
N LYS A 73 -8.61 -14.43 5.73
CA LYS A 73 -8.85 -15.66 6.46
C LYS A 73 -8.85 -16.89 5.55
N GLU A 74 -9.40 -16.76 4.34
CA GLU A 74 -9.35 -17.84 3.33
C GLU A 74 -7.91 -18.14 2.92
N ILE A 75 -7.11 -17.07 2.70
CA ILE A 75 -5.68 -17.20 2.37
C ILE A 75 -4.94 -17.92 3.50
N ASN A 76 -5.10 -17.47 4.72
CA ASN A 76 -4.45 -18.08 5.89
C ASN A 76 -4.84 -19.55 6.05
N ASN A 77 -6.10 -19.90 5.90
CA ASN A 77 -6.56 -21.30 5.95
C ASN A 77 -5.88 -22.19 4.90
N LYS A 78 -5.72 -21.68 3.66
CA LYS A 78 -5.02 -22.39 2.59
C LYS A 78 -3.52 -22.55 2.89
N LEU A 79 -2.90 -21.50 3.43
CA LEU A 79 -1.49 -21.55 3.83
C LEU A 79 -1.26 -22.50 4.99
N ASP A 80 -2.20 -22.58 5.94
CA ASP A 80 -2.13 -23.47 7.09
C ASP A 80 -2.32 -24.94 6.70
N ALA A 81 -3.18 -25.20 5.74
CA ALA A 81 -3.42 -26.54 5.22
C ALA A 81 -2.30 -27.07 4.31
N ASN A 82 -1.47 -26.19 3.73
CA ASN A 82 -0.44 -26.56 2.77
C ASN A 82 0.94 -25.94 3.09
N PRO A 83 1.83 -26.68 3.78
CA PRO A 83 3.17 -26.16 4.15
C PRO A 83 4.03 -25.75 2.95
N LYS A 84 3.89 -26.42 1.79
CA LYS A 84 4.64 -26.06 0.57
C LYS A 84 4.12 -24.72 0.00
N LEU A 85 2.82 -24.51 0.03
CA LEU A 85 2.22 -23.23 -0.38
C LEU A 85 2.64 -22.10 0.56
N ARG A 86 2.63 -22.36 1.87
CA ARG A 86 3.10 -21.41 2.89
C ARG A 86 4.56 -21.01 2.65
N SER A 87 5.44 -21.98 2.35
CA SER A 87 6.83 -21.71 2.03
C SER A 87 6.99 -20.85 0.78
N ALA A 88 6.27 -21.19 -0.30
CA ALA A 88 6.27 -20.42 -1.54
C ALA A 88 5.76 -18.98 -1.31
N TYR A 89 4.67 -18.82 -0.55
CA TYR A 89 4.14 -17.51 -0.17
C TYR A 89 5.17 -16.66 0.59
N LYS A 90 5.80 -17.23 1.63
CA LYS A 90 6.84 -16.53 2.40
C LYS A 90 8.01 -16.10 1.52
N THR A 91 8.49 -17.00 0.66
CA THR A 91 9.57 -16.68 -0.29
C THR A 91 9.15 -15.55 -1.23
N TYR A 92 7.96 -15.64 -1.82
CA TYR A 92 7.43 -14.62 -2.72
C TYR A 92 7.36 -13.23 -2.07
N ILE A 93 6.71 -13.14 -0.90
CA ILE A 93 6.59 -11.86 -0.17
C ILE A 93 7.98 -11.32 0.19
N SER A 94 8.87 -12.17 0.68
CA SER A 94 10.24 -11.78 1.08
C SER A 94 11.03 -11.23 -0.11
N THR A 95 11.03 -11.95 -1.23
CA THR A 95 11.74 -11.52 -2.46
C THR A 95 11.18 -10.21 -2.98
N LEU A 96 9.85 -10.13 -3.12
CA LEU A 96 9.18 -8.94 -3.64
C LEU A 96 9.41 -7.70 -2.75
N THR A 97 9.41 -7.88 -1.43
CA THR A 97 9.67 -6.79 -0.47
C THR A 97 11.12 -6.34 -0.50
N LEU A 98 12.08 -7.28 -0.55
CA LEU A 98 13.51 -6.97 -0.49
C LEU A 98 14.06 -6.44 -1.82
N THR A 99 13.65 -7.03 -2.93
CA THR A 99 14.22 -6.72 -4.25
C THR A 99 13.34 -5.82 -5.11
N GLY A 100 12.05 -5.75 -4.78
CA GLY A 100 11.05 -5.09 -5.62
C GLY A 100 10.70 -5.88 -6.90
N ILE A 101 11.21 -7.12 -7.04
CA ILE A 101 11.00 -7.98 -8.21
C ILE A 101 10.00 -9.08 -7.85
N SER A 102 8.99 -9.26 -8.67
CA SER A 102 8.04 -10.36 -8.56
C SER A 102 8.57 -11.59 -9.28
N ASP A 103 8.65 -12.70 -8.56
CA ASP A 103 8.98 -14.00 -9.15
C ASP A 103 7.74 -14.55 -9.86
N LYS A 104 7.78 -14.61 -11.18
CA LYS A 104 6.67 -15.02 -12.03
C LYS A 104 6.21 -16.45 -11.75
N GLU A 105 7.11 -17.39 -11.54
CA GLU A 105 6.76 -18.80 -11.34
C GLU A 105 6.03 -18.98 -10.01
N ILE A 106 6.52 -18.33 -8.96
CA ILE A 106 5.87 -18.35 -7.67
C ILE A 106 4.54 -17.58 -7.72
N ALA A 107 4.47 -16.45 -8.43
CA ALA A 107 3.24 -15.70 -8.62
C ALA A 107 2.15 -16.53 -9.29
N LEU A 108 2.46 -17.22 -10.38
CA LEU A 108 1.53 -18.11 -11.08
C LEU A 108 0.98 -19.20 -10.15
N ARG A 109 1.85 -19.89 -9.44
CA ARG A 109 1.45 -20.93 -8.49
C ARG A 109 0.53 -20.42 -7.39
N LEU A 110 0.86 -19.26 -6.80
CA LEU A 110 0.01 -18.63 -5.78
C LEU A 110 -1.32 -18.15 -6.38
N GLY A 111 -1.30 -17.62 -7.59
CA GLY A 111 -2.49 -17.15 -8.29
C GLY A 111 -3.49 -18.27 -8.61
N GLU A 112 -3.00 -19.45 -9.00
CA GLU A 112 -3.82 -20.66 -9.18
C GLU A 112 -4.50 -21.09 -7.88
N GLU A 113 -3.73 -21.13 -6.78
CA GLU A 113 -4.26 -21.52 -5.47
C GLU A 113 -5.26 -20.51 -4.89
N PHE A 114 -5.00 -19.21 -5.08
CA PHE A 114 -5.90 -18.16 -4.61
C PHE A 114 -7.00 -17.80 -5.62
N LYS A 115 -6.97 -18.38 -6.82
CA LYS A 115 -7.91 -18.12 -7.93
C LYS A 115 -8.00 -16.63 -8.27
N SER A 116 -6.86 -15.99 -8.36
CA SER A 116 -6.78 -14.55 -8.59
C SER A 116 -5.74 -14.21 -9.65
N PRO A 117 -6.10 -13.42 -10.68
CA PRO A 117 -5.17 -12.96 -11.70
C PRO A 117 -4.30 -11.79 -11.26
N TYR A 118 -4.62 -11.17 -10.12
CA TYR A 118 -3.89 -10.01 -9.60
C TYR A 118 -3.63 -10.13 -8.11
N PHE A 119 -2.44 -9.67 -7.70
CA PHE A 119 -2.09 -9.46 -6.30
C PHE A 119 -2.02 -7.98 -5.99
N LEU A 120 -2.49 -7.62 -4.81
CA LEU A 120 -2.34 -6.30 -4.23
C LEU A 120 -1.49 -6.42 -2.97
N LEU A 121 -0.23 -5.99 -3.06
CA LEU A 121 0.71 -6.04 -1.95
C LEU A 121 0.76 -4.69 -1.24
N LEU A 122 0.49 -4.69 0.06
CA LEU A 122 0.72 -3.55 0.93
C LEU A 122 1.97 -3.79 1.76
N GLU A 123 2.92 -2.87 1.65
CA GLU A 123 4.13 -2.82 2.47
C GLU A 123 4.07 -1.58 3.36
N PHE A 124 4.27 -1.76 4.66
CA PHE A 124 4.46 -0.66 5.59
C PHE A 124 5.83 -0.83 6.24
N VAL A 125 6.72 0.14 6.06
CA VAL A 125 8.11 0.05 6.49
C VAL A 125 8.48 1.29 7.29
N SER A 126 9.12 1.07 8.42
CA SER A 126 9.76 2.11 9.21
C SER A 126 11.26 2.08 8.94
N PHE A 127 11.82 3.24 8.67
CA PHE A 127 13.25 3.41 8.49
C PHE A 127 13.79 4.33 9.58
N PRO A 128 14.85 3.92 10.31
CA PRO A 128 15.55 4.86 11.17
C PRO A 128 16.13 5.97 10.29
N CYS A 129 15.89 7.20 10.67
CA CYS A 129 16.47 8.33 9.98
C CYS A 129 17.95 8.43 10.35
N THR A 130 18.81 8.48 9.35
CA THR A 130 20.25 8.68 9.54
C THR A 130 20.54 10.18 9.80
N LYS A 131 21.69 10.46 10.33
CA LYS A 131 22.22 11.70 10.99
C LYS A 131 21.81 13.09 10.48
N GLU A 132 21.14 13.20 9.33
CA GLU A 132 20.76 14.47 8.71
C GLU A 132 19.26 14.75 8.72
N CYS A 133 18.46 13.89 9.34
CA CYS A 133 17.03 14.09 9.46
C CYS A 133 16.70 14.80 10.78
N PRO A 134 15.83 15.80 10.76
CA PRO A 134 15.33 16.44 11.99
C PRO A 134 14.52 15.50 12.87
N SER A 135 14.02 14.40 12.31
CA SER A 135 13.30 13.35 13.01
C SER A 135 14.03 12.01 12.91
N ASN A 136 13.93 11.21 13.94
CA ASN A 136 14.65 9.94 14.06
C ASN A 136 14.06 8.79 13.22
N GLU A 137 12.90 8.97 12.58
CA GLU A 137 12.21 7.89 11.88
C GLU A 137 11.41 8.41 10.67
N GLN A 138 11.44 7.65 9.58
CA GLN A 138 10.59 7.86 8.42
C GLN A 138 9.69 6.64 8.21
N TRP A 139 8.41 6.87 8.05
CA TRP A 139 7.46 5.84 7.67
C TRP A 139 7.18 5.88 6.17
N VAL A 140 7.14 4.71 5.58
CA VAL A 140 6.85 4.54 4.16
C VAL A 140 5.80 3.46 3.97
N ILE A 141 4.69 3.82 3.35
CA ILE A 141 3.69 2.86 2.89
C ILE A 141 3.78 2.73 1.37
N ARG A 142 3.70 1.52 0.86
CA ARG A 142 3.69 1.20 -0.56
C ARG A 142 2.56 0.26 -0.87
N LEU A 143 1.84 0.55 -1.94
CA LEU A 143 0.86 -0.35 -2.50
C LEU A 143 1.31 -0.71 -3.91
N LYS A 144 1.36 -2.00 -4.21
CA LYS A 144 1.74 -2.53 -5.53
C LYS A 144 0.64 -3.44 -6.03
N MET A 145 0.23 -3.26 -7.29
CA MET A 145 -0.61 -4.23 -7.99
C MET A 145 0.25 -5.03 -8.96
N ILE A 146 0.15 -6.34 -8.89
CA ILE A 146 0.97 -7.28 -9.67
C ILE A 146 0.05 -8.13 -10.53
N GLU A 147 0.35 -8.23 -11.82
CA GLU A 147 -0.30 -9.18 -12.70
C GLU A 147 0.36 -10.55 -12.55
N VAL A 148 -0.44 -11.55 -12.15
CA VAL A 148 0.07 -12.89 -11.84
C VAL A 148 0.70 -13.59 -13.05
N ASN A 149 0.08 -13.45 -14.23
CA ASN A 149 0.51 -14.16 -15.43
C ASN A 149 1.87 -13.69 -15.97
N THR A 150 2.16 -12.40 -15.83
CA THR A 150 3.42 -11.81 -16.29
C THR A 150 4.44 -11.67 -15.19
N GLY A 151 3.99 -11.58 -13.93
CA GLY A 151 4.81 -11.18 -12.79
C GLY A 151 5.11 -9.68 -12.79
N GLU A 152 4.50 -8.89 -13.66
CA GLU A 152 4.76 -7.45 -13.74
C GLU A 152 4.04 -6.66 -12.65
N ILE A 153 4.72 -5.65 -12.12
CA ILE A 153 4.10 -4.66 -11.24
C ILE A 153 3.45 -3.61 -12.14
N ILE A 154 2.12 -3.72 -12.30
CA ILE A 154 1.32 -2.87 -13.18
C ILE A 154 0.92 -1.54 -12.53
N TYR A 155 1.02 -1.44 -11.21
CA TYR A 155 0.78 -0.20 -10.47
C TYR A 155 1.63 -0.13 -9.21
N ARG A 156 2.10 1.08 -8.88
CA ARG A 156 2.84 1.34 -7.64
C ARG A 156 2.54 2.74 -7.14
N VAL A 157 2.17 2.84 -5.88
CA VAL A 157 2.13 4.10 -5.13
C VAL A 157 3.00 3.98 -3.89
N ARG A 158 3.69 5.06 -3.56
CA ARG A 158 4.52 5.21 -2.36
C ARG A 158 4.16 6.52 -1.68
N ILE A 159 3.86 6.44 -0.40
CA ILE A 159 3.68 7.61 0.47
C ILE A 159 4.73 7.50 1.56
N ALA A 160 5.44 8.59 1.79
CA ALA A 160 6.43 8.70 2.86
C ALA A 160 6.05 9.85 3.78
N HIS A 161 6.16 9.60 5.07
CA HIS A 161 5.96 10.59 6.13
C HIS A 161 7.16 10.57 7.07
N GLN A 162 7.70 11.75 7.35
CA GLN A 162 8.77 11.94 8.31
C GLN A 162 8.13 12.22 9.67
N LEU A 163 8.50 11.43 10.69
CA LEU A 163 7.97 11.60 12.03
C LEU A 163 8.68 12.77 12.72
N ASP A 164 7.91 13.69 13.27
CA ASP A 164 8.43 14.75 14.12
C ASP A 164 8.68 14.22 15.54
N GLU A 165 9.58 14.88 16.29
CA GLU A 165 9.94 14.45 17.67
C GLU A 165 8.73 14.38 18.59
N ASP A 166 7.73 15.23 18.39
CA ASP A 166 6.50 15.28 19.18
C ASP A 166 5.51 14.15 18.85
N GLU A 167 5.70 13.47 17.72
CA GLU A 167 4.82 12.40 17.24
C GLU A 167 5.13 11.02 17.83
N GLN A 168 6.01 10.92 18.82
CA GLN A 168 6.44 9.65 19.42
C GLN A 168 5.41 9.03 20.40
N ASN A 169 4.19 9.50 20.41
CA ASN A 169 3.11 8.95 21.25
C ASN A 169 2.39 7.80 20.51
N SER A 170 2.17 6.68 21.18
CA SER A 170 1.57 5.47 20.60
C SER A 170 0.20 5.67 19.93
N LYS A 171 -0.62 6.59 20.45
CA LYS A 171 -1.91 6.93 19.85
C LYS A 171 -1.73 7.69 18.53
N LEU A 172 -0.76 8.57 18.49
CA LEU A 172 -0.43 9.36 17.31
C LEU A 172 0.11 8.46 16.19
N TYR A 173 0.86 7.40 16.51
CA TYR A 173 1.31 6.41 15.55
C TYR A 173 0.15 5.67 14.85
N GLN A 174 -0.87 5.30 15.60
CA GLN A 174 -2.05 4.66 15.01
C GLN A 174 -2.79 5.61 14.09
N ASP A 175 -3.05 6.84 14.53
CA ASP A 175 -3.75 7.86 13.75
C ASP A 175 -2.97 8.20 12.47
N LEU A 176 -1.65 8.30 12.55
CA LEU A 176 -0.78 8.53 11.40
C LEU A 176 -0.81 7.35 10.42
N ALA A 177 -0.72 6.11 10.93
CA ALA A 177 -0.80 4.92 10.11
C ALA A 177 -2.16 4.83 9.38
N GLU A 178 -3.26 5.13 10.06
CA GLU A 178 -4.60 5.16 9.48
C GLU A 178 -4.71 6.22 8.38
N ASN A 179 -4.14 7.41 8.60
CA ASN A 179 -4.09 8.47 7.60
C ASN A 179 -3.29 8.07 6.37
N MET A 180 -2.08 7.53 6.55
CA MET A 180 -1.23 7.06 5.44
C MET A 180 -1.91 5.93 4.65
N ILE A 181 -2.60 5.02 5.32
CA ILE A 181 -3.38 3.95 4.69
C ILE A 181 -4.52 4.54 3.87
N SER A 182 -5.27 5.48 4.44
CA SER A 182 -6.40 6.12 3.74
C SER A 182 -5.93 6.83 2.48
N GLU A 183 -4.79 7.49 2.53
CA GLU A 183 -4.20 8.18 1.39
C GLU A 183 -3.75 7.21 0.30
N VAL A 184 -3.05 6.12 0.66
CA VAL A 184 -2.59 5.15 -0.35
C VAL A 184 -3.77 4.46 -1.04
N ILE A 185 -4.86 4.23 -0.32
CA ILE A 185 -6.11 3.68 -0.88
C ILE A 185 -6.76 4.69 -1.82
N ALA A 186 -6.81 5.97 -1.43
CA ALA A 186 -7.37 7.05 -2.27
C ALA A 186 -6.58 7.22 -3.58
N GLU A 187 -5.25 7.21 -3.52
CA GLU A 187 -4.39 7.27 -4.71
C GLU A 187 -4.57 6.03 -5.61
N PHE A 188 -4.70 4.85 -5.02
CA PHE A 188 -5.00 3.64 -5.77
C PHE A 188 -6.37 3.72 -6.46
N GLN A 189 -7.39 4.19 -5.76
CA GLN A 189 -8.73 4.40 -6.33
C GLN A 189 -8.70 5.41 -7.47
N ALA A 190 -7.91 6.46 -7.35
CA ALA A 190 -7.74 7.47 -8.40
C ALA A 190 -7.14 6.90 -9.70
N GLY A 191 -6.36 5.80 -9.63
CA GLY A 191 -5.84 5.09 -10.79
C GLY A 191 -6.92 4.46 -11.68
N PHE A 192 -8.14 4.24 -11.16
CA PHE A 192 -9.28 3.75 -11.93
C PHE A 192 -10.16 4.86 -12.50
N ILE A 193 -9.83 6.12 -12.27
CA ILE A 193 -10.60 7.26 -12.75
C ILE A 193 -9.97 7.76 -14.04
N VAL A 194 -10.74 7.74 -15.14
CA VAL A 194 -10.27 8.34 -16.40
C VAL A 194 -10.13 9.84 -16.19
N PRO A 195 -8.97 10.43 -16.40
CA PRO A 195 -8.84 11.88 -16.38
C PRO A 195 -9.74 12.45 -17.49
N TRP A 196 -10.74 13.22 -17.12
CA TRP A 196 -11.74 13.81 -18.04
C TRP A 196 -11.12 14.65 -19.19
N HIS A 197 -9.87 15.09 -19.06
CA HIS A 197 -9.14 15.78 -20.12
C HIS A 197 -8.63 14.85 -21.24
N ARG A 198 -8.57 13.52 -21.06
CA ARG A 198 -8.30 12.58 -22.17
C ARG A 198 -9.43 12.55 -23.21
N TRP A 199 -10.66 12.78 -22.79
CA TRP A 199 -11.81 12.81 -23.69
C TRP A 199 -11.78 13.94 -24.72
N ARG A 200 -10.94 14.97 -24.53
CA ARG A 200 -10.84 16.11 -25.46
C ARG A 200 -9.92 15.88 -26.64
N TYR A 201 -9.09 14.87 -26.64
CA TYR A 201 -8.05 14.69 -27.65
C TYR A 201 -8.22 13.42 -28.49
N GLU A 202 -9.18 12.57 -28.21
CA GLU A 202 -9.42 11.33 -28.95
C GLU A 202 -10.70 11.37 -29.84
N HIS A 203 -11.30 12.54 -29.98
CA HIS A 203 -12.42 12.88 -30.89
C HIS A 203 -12.14 14.23 -31.54
#